data_6a4fda42603d84971ddfe582cca9d756
#
_entry.id   6a4fda42603d84971ddfe582cca9d756
#
_cell.length_a   1.000
_cell.length_b   1.000
_cell.length_c   1.000
_cell.angle_alpha   90.00
_cell.angle_beta   90.00
_cell.angle_gamma   90.00
#
_symmetry.space_group_name_H-M   'P 1'
#
loop_
_entity.id
_entity.type
_entity.pdbx_description
1 polymer ?
#
loop_
_entity_poly.entity_id
_entity_poly.type
_entity_poly.pdbx_seq_one_letter_code
_entity_poly.pdbx_strand_id
1 'polypeptide(L)'
;MRHNAVRRLLFLVSAAMFAATPATVSAAPPDPYHRAGAEFVAIGDSYIATGAYLASLVQPGPCLQSSDSVARLIAAQMPQVSFADWSCGGAVTDDMTQIGAMGPQVEGLSAATKYVALSIGGNNGNIFGGTIADCFVGATCTPAKRAAVAAGLDALPAQLDSAYAAIRQHAPNAKVVVLGYPRILPDDPTGCFVDAVTGRDAVAFANTTQITLNSDIAAAADRAGFTYVDLSAAGDHSICARDGQRFVSFTGLENGDAGTAFHPTEAGRRYMAAHAFAALTAP
;
A
#
# COMPACT_ATOMS: atom_id res chain seq x y z
N MET A 1 -28.96 11.16 -23.48
CA MET A 1 -27.79 11.57 -24.28
C MET A 1 -26.66 12.22 -23.45
N ARG A 2 -26.85 12.55 -22.15
CA ARG A 2 -25.81 13.17 -21.31
C ARG A 2 -24.84 12.18 -20.64
N HIS A 3 -25.19 10.89 -20.51
CA HIS A 3 -24.34 9.89 -19.89
C HIS A 3 -23.11 9.43 -20.71
N ASN A 4 -23.13 9.60 -22.05
CA ASN A 4 -22.02 9.15 -22.88
C ASN A 4 -20.83 10.13 -22.95
N ALA A 5 -21.00 11.38 -22.57
CA ALA A 5 -19.94 12.38 -22.60
C ALA A 5 -18.97 12.26 -21.41
N VAL A 6 -19.49 11.94 -20.24
CA VAL A 6 -18.68 11.75 -19.01
C VAL A 6 -17.84 10.46 -19.11
N ARG A 7 -18.39 9.40 -19.72
CA ARG A 7 -17.65 8.14 -19.98
C ARG A 7 -16.42 8.34 -20.87
N ARG A 8 -16.45 9.28 -21.82
CA ARG A 8 -15.32 9.51 -22.75
C ARG A 8 -14.19 10.34 -22.13
N LEU A 9 -14.46 11.14 -21.12
CA LEU A 9 -13.44 11.97 -20.47
C LEU A 9 -12.54 11.14 -19.52
N LEU A 10 -13.08 10.12 -18.88
CA LEU A 10 -12.33 9.23 -17.99
C LEU A 10 -11.33 8.31 -18.74
N PHE A 11 -11.63 7.97 -20.01
CA PHE A 11 -10.72 7.13 -20.81
C PHE A 11 -9.49 7.88 -21.36
N LEU A 12 -9.51 9.21 -21.41
CA LEU A 12 -8.40 9.99 -21.98
C LEU A 12 -7.27 10.27 -20.96
N VAL A 13 -7.52 10.13 -19.67
CA VAL A 13 -6.49 10.37 -18.64
C VAL A 13 -5.58 9.14 -18.46
N SER A 14 -6.05 7.93 -18.74
CA SER A 14 -5.26 6.71 -18.57
C SER A 14 -4.28 6.42 -19.73
N ALA A 15 -4.43 7.02 -20.89
CA ALA A 15 -3.62 6.71 -22.08
C ALA A 15 -2.40 7.62 -22.30
N ALA A 16 -2.23 8.68 -21.52
CA ALA A 16 -1.18 9.68 -21.75
C ALA A 16 0.15 9.40 -21.00
N MET A 17 0.28 8.32 -20.25
CA MET A 17 1.45 8.09 -19.39
C MET A 17 2.56 7.22 -19.98
N PHE A 18 2.49 6.74 -21.22
CA PHE A 18 3.52 5.85 -21.78
C PHE A 18 4.02 6.25 -23.17
N ALA A 19 4.56 7.47 -23.30
CA ALA A 19 5.42 7.81 -24.44
C ALA A 19 6.58 8.66 -23.94
N ALA A 20 7.56 8.03 -23.28
CA ALA A 20 8.85 8.65 -22.95
C ALA A 20 9.92 8.14 -23.88
N THR A 21 10.54 9.02 -24.65
CA THR A 21 11.79 8.81 -25.38
C THR A 21 12.93 8.45 -24.41
N PRO A 22 13.89 7.60 -24.79
CA PRO A 22 15.00 7.24 -23.90
C PRO A 22 15.94 8.46 -23.73
N ALA A 23 15.78 9.14 -22.60
CA ALA A 23 16.83 10.01 -22.10
C ALA A 23 17.90 9.13 -21.45
N THR A 24 19.16 9.41 -21.72
CA THR A 24 20.30 8.80 -21.00
C THR A 24 20.15 9.14 -19.52
N VAL A 25 19.67 8.20 -18.74
CA VAL A 25 19.52 8.36 -17.30
C VAL A 25 20.92 8.29 -16.70
N SER A 26 21.45 9.43 -16.27
CA SER A 26 22.57 9.45 -15.32
C SER A 26 22.09 8.67 -14.09
N ALA A 27 22.82 7.62 -13.68
CA ALA A 27 22.46 6.86 -12.51
C ALA A 27 22.34 7.83 -11.32
N ALA A 28 21.16 7.92 -10.74
CA ALA A 28 21.00 8.66 -9.50
C ALA A 28 21.93 8.05 -8.43
N PRO A 29 22.47 8.88 -7.51
CA PRO A 29 23.25 8.32 -6.42
C PRO A 29 22.41 7.29 -5.67
N PRO A 30 23.01 6.17 -5.22
CA PRO A 30 22.27 5.13 -4.51
C PRO A 30 21.57 5.73 -3.29
N ASP A 31 20.32 5.31 -3.05
CA ASP A 31 19.55 5.76 -1.89
C ASP A 31 20.33 5.40 -0.61
N PRO A 32 20.66 6.37 0.24
CA PRO A 32 21.38 6.12 1.47
C PRO A 32 20.63 5.20 2.43
N TYR A 33 19.32 5.00 2.22
CA TYR A 33 18.47 4.12 3.01
C TYR A 33 18.33 2.70 2.45
N HIS A 34 18.81 2.44 1.23
CA HIS A 34 18.83 1.08 0.67
C HIS A 34 20.11 0.35 1.10
N ARG A 35 20.16 -0.06 2.37
CA ARG A 35 21.30 -0.73 3.00
C ARG A 35 20.84 -1.85 3.92
N ALA A 36 21.65 -2.90 4.09
CA ALA A 36 21.39 -3.94 5.05
C ALA A 36 21.81 -3.56 6.47
N GLY A 37 21.24 -4.22 7.46
CA GLY A 37 21.70 -4.18 8.86
C GLY A 37 21.30 -2.93 9.64
N ALA A 38 20.32 -2.16 9.19
CA ALA A 38 19.76 -1.08 9.98
C ALA A 38 18.94 -1.62 11.16
N GLU A 39 18.84 -0.81 12.22
CA GLU A 39 18.04 -1.17 13.41
C GLU A 39 16.54 -1.07 13.14
N PHE A 40 16.08 -0.14 12.31
CA PHE A 40 14.72 -0.07 11.79
C PHE A 40 14.74 -0.30 10.29
N VAL A 41 13.96 -1.26 9.82
CA VAL A 41 13.81 -1.56 8.40
C VAL A 41 12.33 -1.51 8.03
N ALA A 42 12.01 -0.74 6.99
CA ALA A 42 10.71 -0.77 6.34
C ALA A 42 10.77 -1.67 5.10
N ILE A 43 9.78 -2.55 4.98
CA ILE A 43 9.59 -3.47 3.85
C ILE A 43 8.13 -3.46 3.43
N GLY A 44 7.79 -4.01 2.29
CA GLY A 44 6.41 -4.12 1.84
C GLY A 44 6.14 -3.42 0.52
N ASP A 45 4.88 -3.04 0.32
CA ASP A 45 4.37 -2.52 -0.94
C ASP A 45 4.23 -0.97 -0.98
N SER A 46 3.43 -0.50 -1.93
CA SER A 46 3.22 0.93 -2.15
C SER A 46 2.61 1.68 -0.97
N TYR A 47 1.85 1.02 -0.09
CA TYR A 47 1.22 1.69 1.04
C TYR A 47 2.22 2.15 2.10
N ILE A 48 3.39 1.52 2.18
CA ILE A 48 4.48 1.97 3.06
C ILE A 48 5.56 2.74 2.30
N ALA A 49 5.75 2.48 0.99
CA ALA A 49 6.80 3.05 0.16
C ALA A 49 6.46 4.42 -0.42
N THR A 50 5.20 4.65 -0.86
CA THR A 50 4.84 5.81 -1.68
C THR A 50 4.35 7.00 -0.85
N GLY A 51 4.38 8.17 -1.48
CA GLY A 51 3.92 9.44 -0.92
C GLY A 51 3.22 10.30 -1.97
N ALA A 52 3.44 11.61 -1.94
CA ALA A 52 2.97 12.55 -2.95
C ALA A 52 3.77 12.34 -4.24
N TYR A 53 3.18 11.66 -5.21
CA TYR A 53 3.80 11.00 -6.35
C TYR A 53 4.88 11.81 -7.10
N LEU A 54 4.66 13.07 -7.39
CA LEU A 54 5.62 13.85 -8.20
C LEU A 54 6.55 14.74 -7.37
N ALA A 55 6.14 15.14 -6.17
CA ALA A 55 6.85 16.13 -5.36
C ALA A 55 7.86 15.51 -4.39
N SER A 56 7.77 14.22 -4.12
CA SER A 56 8.46 13.58 -3.02
C SER A 56 9.29 12.35 -3.38
N LEU A 57 9.34 11.93 -4.65
CA LEU A 57 10.16 10.80 -5.09
C LEU A 57 11.64 11.01 -4.72
N VAL A 58 12.20 10.06 -3.98
CA VAL A 58 13.61 10.10 -3.57
C VAL A 58 14.54 9.40 -4.54
N GLN A 59 13.99 8.46 -5.32
CA GLN A 59 14.68 7.78 -6.43
C GLN A 59 13.76 7.67 -7.64
N PRO A 60 14.26 7.95 -8.85
CA PRO A 60 13.64 7.45 -10.05
C PRO A 60 13.90 5.94 -10.14
N GLY A 61 12.88 5.12 -9.92
CA GLY A 61 13.01 3.67 -9.97
C GLY A 61 11.66 2.97 -9.81
N PRO A 62 11.61 1.64 -9.97
CA PRO A 62 10.36 0.88 -9.93
C PRO A 62 9.66 0.95 -8.56
N CYS A 63 10.42 1.20 -7.49
CA CYS A 63 9.88 1.18 -6.14
C CYS A 63 9.06 2.40 -5.75
N LEU A 64 9.17 3.52 -6.46
CA LEU A 64 8.39 4.75 -6.20
C LEU A 64 8.47 5.24 -4.74
N GLN A 65 9.62 5.04 -4.09
CA GLN A 65 9.84 5.48 -2.71
C GLN A 65 9.79 7.00 -2.62
N SER A 66 9.17 7.51 -1.57
CA SER A 66 8.96 8.94 -1.39
C SER A 66 9.51 9.44 -0.06
N SER A 67 9.99 10.69 -0.03
CA SER A 67 10.53 11.33 1.17
C SER A 67 9.48 11.53 2.28
N ASP A 68 8.21 11.51 1.93
CA ASP A 68 7.06 11.63 2.82
C ASP A 68 6.25 10.33 2.94
N SER A 69 6.88 9.19 2.60
CA SER A 69 6.27 7.85 2.76
C SER A 69 6.04 7.50 4.23
N VAL A 70 5.17 6.53 4.47
CA VAL A 70 4.91 6.00 5.82
C VAL A 70 6.21 5.53 6.47
N ALA A 71 7.06 4.80 5.72
CA ALA A 71 8.37 4.34 6.18
C ALA A 71 9.22 5.48 6.74
N ARG A 72 9.33 6.58 6.01
CA ARG A 72 10.16 7.73 6.40
C ARG A 72 9.54 8.58 7.51
N LEU A 73 8.22 8.66 7.55
CA LEU A 73 7.51 9.31 8.65
C LEU A 73 7.66 8.55 9.97
N ILE A 74 7.73 7.21 9.94
CA ILE A 74 8.07 6.40 11.13
C ILE A 74 9.52 6.66 11.53
N ALA A 75 10.47 6.60 10.59
CA ALA A 75 11.90 6.82 10.85
C ALA A 75 12.16 8.21 11.46
N ALA A 76 11.45 9.24 11.00
CA ALA A 76 11.56 10.59 11.55
C ALA A 76 11.17 10.71 13.03
N GLN A 77 10.35 9.78 13.55
CA GLN A 77 9.98 9.69 14.96
C GLN A 77 11.01 8.93 15.80
N MET A 78 12.00 8.29 15.15
CA MET A 78 13.08 7.52 15.79
C MET A 78 14.47 8.02 15.35
N PRO A 79 14.83 9.30 15.55
CA PRO A 79 16.03 9.91 14.96
C PRO A 79 17.35 9.30 15.45
N GLN A 80 17.34 8.54 16.54
CA GLN A 80 18.51 7.86 17.09
C GLN A 80 18.66 6.42 16.59
N VAL A 81 17.71 5.93 15.80
CA VAL A 81 17.69 4.56 15.27
C VAL A 81 18.12 4.59 13.80
N SER A 82 19.08 3.76 13.43
CA SER A 82 19.50 3.66 12.04
C SER A 82 18.38 3.07 11.19
N PHE A 83 18.11 3.66 10.02
CA PHE A 83 16.96 3.33 9.17
C PHE A 83 17.40 2.81 7.80
N ALA A 84 16.66 1.82 7.30
CA ALA A 84 16.71 1.37 5.91
C ALA A 84 15.30 1.19 5.34
N ASP A 85 15.14 1.52 4.06
CA ASP A 85 13.89 1.43 3.32
C ASP A 85 14.06 0.45 2.14
N TRP A 86 13.46 -0.73 2.28
CA TRP A 86 13.44 -1.79 1.27
C TRP A 86 12.04 -1.99 0.69
N SER A 87 11.08 -1.15 1.09
CA SER A 87 9.72 -1.20 0.54
C SER A 87 9.70 -0.81 -0.94
N CYS A 88 8.76 -1.36 -1.70
CA CYS A 88 8.71 -1.16 -3.13
C CYS A 88 7.27 -1.13 -3.65
N GLY A 89 6.92 -0.09 -4.39
CA GLY A 89 5.60 0.03 -5.02
C GLY A 89 5.28 -1.17 -5.91
N GLY A 90 4.11 -1.78 -5.71
CA GLY A 90 3.69 -2.95 -6.47
C GLY A 90 4.16 -4.30 -5.92
N ALA A 91 4.98 -4.33 -4.87
CA ALA A 91 5.51 -5.56 -4.30
C ALA A 91 4.41 -6.54 -3.86
N VAL A 92 4.68 -7.83 -4.04
CA VAL A 92 3.91 -8.97 -3.56
C VAL A 92 4.71 -9.74 -2.51
N THR A 93 4.09 -10.69 -1.83
CA THR A 93 4.75 -11.49 -0.78
C THR A 93 6.01 -12.21 -1.26
N ASP A 94 6.04 -12.63 -2.52
CA ASP A 94 7.20 -13.30 -3.12
C ASP A 94 8.43 -12.39 -3.19
N ASP A 95 8.25 -11.06 -3.30
CA ASP A 95 9.34 -10.09 -3.31
C ASP A 95 10.07 -9.98 -1.96
N MET A 96 9.56 -10.63 -0.92
CA MET A 96 10.32 -10.79 0.33
C MET A 96 11.60 -11.60 0.10
N THR A 97 11.56 -12.62 -0.74
CA THR A 97 12.65 -13.60 -0.92
C THR A 97 13.16 -13.75 -2.36
N GLN A 98 12.36 -13.37 -3.35
CA GLN A 98 12.73 -13.54 -4.75
C GLN A 98 13.54 -12.36 -5.29
N ILE A 99 14.59 -12.68 -6.05
CA ILE A 99 15.42 -11.68 -6.74
C ILE A 99 14.60 -11.07 -7.89
N GLY A 100 14.49 -9.76 -7.89
CA GLY A 100 13.74 -9.02 -8.90
C GLY A 100 13.85 -7.51 -8.71
N ALA A 101 13.02 -6.76 -9.45
CA ALA A 101 13.01 -5.30 -9.36
C ALA A 101 12.51 -4.79 -7.99
N MET A 102 11.74 -5.61 -7.25
CA MET A 102 11.08 -5.24 -5.99
C MET A 102 11.57 -6.06 -4.78
N GLY A 103 12.52 -6.95 -4.98
CA GLY A 103 13.06 -7.83 -3.94
C GLY A 103 14.44 -8.38 -4.28
N PRO A 104 15.06 -9.18 -3.38
CA PRO A 104 14.48 -9.68 -2.11
C PRO A 104 14.56 -8.66 -0.96
N GLN A 105 13.42 -8.27 -0.45
CA GLN A 105 13.36 -7.22 0.59
C GLN A 105 13.95 -7.67 1.94
N VAL A 106 13.97 -8.97 2.22
CA VAL A 106 14.58 -9.52 3.46
C VAL A 106 16.10 -9.32 3.53
N GLU A 107 16.79 -8.99 2.44
CA GLU A 107 18.21 -8.63 2.47
C GLU A 107 18.50 -7.34 3.24
N GLY A 108 17.49 -6.49 3.43
CA GLY A 108 17.57 -5.32 4.32
C GLY A 108 17.66 -5.70 5.80
N LEU A 109 17.20 -6.89 6.16
CA LEU A 109 17.10 -7.37 7.53
C LEU A 109 18.40 -8.04 8.00
N SER A 110 18.59 -8.09 9.30
CA SER A 110 19.68 -8.82 9.93
C SER A 110 19.34 -9.14 11.39
N ALA A 111 20.19 -9.93 12.03
CA ALA A 111 20.08 -10.20 13.49
C ALA A 111 20.19 -8.92 14.35
N ALA A 112 20.75 -7.82 13.81
CA ALA A 112 20.83 -6.53 14.47
C ALA A 112 19.57 -5.66 14.28
N THR A 113 18.66 -6.06 13.39
CA THR A 113 17.38 -5.36 13.18
C THR A 113 16.51 -5.50 14.42
N LYS A 114 16.09 -4.36 14.97
CA LYS A 114 15.26 -4.27 16.19
C LYS A 114 13.78 -4.05 15.87
N TYR A 115 13.51 -3.32 14.79
CA TYR A 115 12.17 -2.88 14.41
C TYR A 115 11.94 -3.14 12.92
N VAL A 116 10.78 -3.68 12.59
CA VAL A 116 10.33 -3.84 11.20
C VAL A 116 8.91 -3.30 11.08
N ALA A 117 8.68 -2.42 10.11
CA ALA A 117 7.33 -2.02 9.70
C ALA A 117 7.04 -2.62 8.31
N LEU A 118 5.85 -3.20 8.15
CA LEU A 118 5.47 -3.97 6.97
C LEU A 118 4.03 -3.66 6.56
N SER A 119 3.80 -3.44 5.26
CA SER A 119 2.48 -3.49 4.63
C SER A 119 2.60 -4.28 3.34
N ILE A 120 1.90 -5.42 3.20
CA ILE A 120 2.03 -6.33 2.06
C ILE A 120 0.77 -7.19 1.90
N GLY A 121 0.49 -7.62 0.68
CA GLY A 121 -0.57 -8.57 0.35
C GLY A 121 -1.60 -8.03 -0.65
N GLY A 122 -1.82 -6.72 -0.71
CA GLY A 122 -2.81 -6.12 -1.61
C GLY A 122 -2.57 -6.37 -3.09
N ASN A 123 -1.32 -6.54 -3.51
CA ASN A 123 -0.96 -6.81 -4.91
C ASN A 123 -0.96 -8.32 -5.26
N ASN A 124 -0.95 -9.20 -4.26
CA ASN A 124 -0.99 -10.65 -4.49
C ASN A 124 -2.22 -11.05 -5.29
N GLY A 125 -2.04 -11.94 -6.27
CA GLY A 125 -3.14 -12.41 -7.09
C GLY A 125 -3.97 -11.30 -7.76
N ASN A 126 -3.39 -10.11 -7.92
CA ASN A 126 -4.08 -8.93 -8.45
C ASN A 126 -5.31 -8.51 -7.63
N ILE A 127 -5.32 -8.73 -6.30
CA ILE A 127 -6.47 -8.45 -5.42
C ILE A 127 -6.90 -6.98 -5.55
N PHE A 128 -6.00 -6.01 -5.32
CA PHE A 128 -6.34 -4.59 -5.49
C PHE A 128 -6.59 -4.20 -6.95
N GLY A 129 -5.72 -4.64 -7.88
CA GLY A 129 -5.88 -4.32 -9.30
C GLY A 129 -7.23 -4.83 -9.85
N GLY A 130 -7.58 -6.10 -9.57
CA GLY A 130 -8.85 -6.69 -9.98
C GLY A 130 -10.06 -6.03 -9.31
N THR A 131 -9.95 -5.67 -8.05
CA THR A 131 -11.03 -5.02 -7.30
C THR A 131 -11.22 -3.57 -7.73
N ILE A 132 -10.16 -2.78 -7.76
CA ILE A 132 -10.22 -1.34 -7.99
C ILE A 132 -10.29 -1.05 -9.49
N ALA A 133 -9.31 -1.51 -10.28
CA ALA A 133 -9.24 -1.17 -11.69
C ALA A 133 -10.33 -1.84 -12.51
N ASP A 134 -10.58 -3.11 -12.27
CA ASP A 134 -11.53 -3.89 -13.07
C ASP A 134 -12.97 -3.75 -12.59
N CYS A 135 -13.21 -3.83 -11.29
CA CYS A 135 -14.56 -3.86 -10.74
C CYS A 135 -15.07 -2.47 -10.35
N PHE A 136 -14.23 -1.64 -9.76
CA PHE A 136 -14.65 -0.34 -9.30
C PHE A 136 -14.53 0.72 -10.41
N VAL A 137 -13.33 1.01 -10.92
CA VAL A 137 -13.12 2.06 -11.95
C VAL A 137 -13.62 1.61 -13.32
N GLY A 138 -13.35 0.37 -13.70
CA GLY A 138 -13.71 -0.19 -15.00
C GLY A 138 -15.21 -0.40 -15.21
N ALA A 139 -16.01 -0.36 -14.15
CA ALA A 139 -17.46 -0.60 -14.17
C ALA A 139 -17.89 -1.89 -14.91
N THR A 140 -17.00 -2.87 -15.01
CA THR A 140 -17.21 -4.14 -15.72
C THR A 140 -16.84 -5.33 -14.85
N CYS A 141 -17.30 -5.32 -13.58
CA CYS A 141 -17.06 -6.39 -12.63
C CYS A 141 -17.82 -7.66 -13.00
N THR A 142 -17.28 -8.42 -13.94
CA THR A 142 -17.88 -9.69 -14.35
C THR A 142 -17.72 -10.77 -13.29
N PRO A 143 -18.54 -11.84 -13.29
CA PRO A 143 -18.35 -12.99 -12.41
C PRO A 143 -16.96 -13.60 -12.49
N ALA A 144 -16.33 -13.63 -13.68
CA ALA A 144 -14.98 -14.15 -13.87
C ALA A 144 -13.93 -13.28 -13.16
N LYS A 145 -14.06 -11.94 -13.20
CA LYS A 145 -13.17 -11.03 -12.49
C LYS A 145 -13.31 -11.16 -10.97
N ARG A 146 -14.54 -11.27 -10.47
CA ARG A 146 -14.79 -11.53 -9.04
C ARG A 146 -14.18 -12.86 -8.60
N ALA A 147 -14.31 -13.91 -9.41
CA ALA A 147 -13.70 -15.22 -9.14
C ALA A 147 -12.17 -15.15 -9.12
N ALA A 148 -11.55 -14.36 -10.00
CA ALA A 148 -10.10 -14.16 -9.99
C ALA A 148 -9.62 -13.46 -8.71
N VAL A 149 -10.33 -12.43 -8.24
CA VAL A 149 -10.03 -11.77 -6.96
C VAL A 149 -10.20 -12.74 -5.79
N ALA A 150 -11.27 -13.53 -5.79
CA ALA A 150 -11.50 -14.55 -4.76
C ALA A 150 -10.37 -15.59 -4.73
N ALA A 151 -9.91 -16.07 -5.88
CA ALA A 151 -8.77 -16.99 -5.96
C ALA A 151 -7.47 -16.37 -5.43
N GLY A 152 -7.27 -15.07 -5.64
CA GLY A 152 -6.15 -14.33 -5.04
C GLY A 152 -6.22 -14.31 -3.52
N LEU A 153 -7.40 -14.04 -2.95
CA LEU A 153 -7.64 -14.07 -1.51
C LEU A 153 -7.46 -15.49 -0.94
N ASP A 154 -7.98 -16.52 -1.60
CA ASP A 154 -7.84 -17.92 -1.17
C ASP A 154 -6.36 -18.37 -1.07
N ALA A 155 -5.50 -17.86 -1.97
CA ALA A 155 -4.08 -18.19 -1.97
C ALA A 155 -3.25 -17.37 -0.97
N LEU A 156 -3.74 -16.19 -0.57
CA LEU A 156 -2.98 -15.20 0.20
C LEU A 156 -2.49 -15.69 1.57
N PRO A 157 -3.27 -16.41 2.39
CA PRO A 157 -2.82 -16.83 3.73
C PRO A 157 -1.50 -17.61 3.71
N ALA A 158 -1.35 -18.57 2.80
CA ALA A 158 -0.13 -19.36 2.69
C ALA A 158 1.08 -18.52 2.19
N GLN A 159 0.82 -17.55 1.32
CA GLN A 159 1.83 -16.63 0.81
C GLN A 159 2.32 -15.68 1.90
N LEU A 160 1.41 -15.15 2.74
CA LEU A 160 1.75 -14.34 3.91
C LEU A 160 2.56 -15.13 4.94
N ASP A 161 2.15 -16.37 5.25
CA ASP A 161 2.88 -17.22 6.18
C ASP A 161 4.33 -17.46 5.73
N SER A 162 4.54 -17.69 4.43
CA SER A 162 5.88 -17.87 3.85
C SER A 162 6.72 -16.59 3.95
N ALA A 163 6.14 -15.45 3.62
CA ALA A 163 6.81 -14.14 3.71
C ALA A 163 7.19 -13.80 5.16
N TYR A 164 6.27 -14.01 6.10
CA TYR A 164 6.50 -13.69 7.52
C TYR A 164 7.51 -14.65 8.17
N ALA A 165 7.53 -15.91 7.76
CA ALA A 165 8.57 -16.85 8.19
C ALA A 165 9.97 -16.39 7.72
N ALA A 166 10.09 -15.92 6.48
CA ALA A 166 11.35 -15.37 5.96
C ALA A 166 11.80 -14.13 6.73
N ILE A 167 10.87 -13.21 7.05
CA ILE A 167 11.16 -12.03 7.87
C ILE A 167 11.68 -12.45 9.25
N ARG A 168 11.01 -13.39 9.91
CA ARG A 168 11.43 -13.88 11.22
C ARG A 168 12.80 -14.58 11.17
N GLN A 169 13.09 -15.30 10.08
CA GLN A 169 14.38 -15.94 9.89
C GLN A 169 15.53 -14.92 9.78
N HIS A 170 15.33 -13.80 9.05
CA HIS A 170 16.37 -12.79 8.84
C HIS A 170 16.49 -11.81 10.01
N ALA A 171 15.40 -11.54 10.73
CA ALA A 171 15.37 -10.66 11.90
C ALA A 171 14.71 -11.37 13.10
N PRO A 172 15.39 -12.38 13.70
CA PRO A 172 14.77 -13.26 14.69
C PRO A 172 14.32 -12.55 15.97
N ASN A 173 14.95 -11.44 16.32
CA ASN A 173 14.68 -10.67 17.54
C ASN A 173 13.92 -9.36 17.29
N ALA A 174 13.58 -9.07 16.05
CA ALA A 174 12.91 -7.82 15.72
C ALA A 174 11.46 -7.81 16.22
N LYS A 175 11.04 -6.64 16.71
CA LYS A 175 9.64 -6.32 16.87
C LYS A 175 9.09 -5.96 15.49
N VAL A 176 8.19 -6.79 14.99
CA VAL A 176 7.59 -6.65 13.67
C VAL A 176 6.17 -6.12 13.82
N VAL A 177 5.88 -5.02 13.15
CA VAL A 177 4.55 -4.40 13.06
C VAL A 177 4.04 -4.52 11.64
N VAL A 178 2.88 -5.15 11.49
CA VAL A 178 2.18 -5.32 10.22
C VAL A 178 1.03 -4.32 10.15
N LEU A 179 1.06 -3.46 9.15
CA LEU A 179 0.04 -2.46 8.91
C LEU A 179 -1.03 -3.02 7.99
N GLY A 180 -2.29 -3.01 8.44
CA GLY A 180 -3.42 -3.22 7.55
C GLY A 180 -3.61 -2.04 6.59
N TYR A 181 -4.47 -2.22 5.61
CA TYR A 181 -4.82 -1.15 4.67
C TYR A 181 -5.96 -0.29 5.25
N PRO A 182 -5.80 1.04 5.30
CA PRO A 182 -6.89 1.93 5.69
C PRO A 182 -8.05 1.80 4.71
N ARG A 183 -9.27 2.04 5.20
CA ARG A 183 -10.49 1.90 4.40
C ARG A 183 -10.46 2.80 3.16
N ILE A 184 -10.63 2.21 1.98
CA ILE A 184 -10.62 2.93 0.70
C ILE A 184 -12.02 3.50 0.41
N LEU A 185 -13.07 2.70 0.58
CA LEU A 185 -14.45 3.07 0.25
C LEU A 185 -15.31 3.17 1.53
N PRO A 186 -16.34 4.04 1.55
CA PRO A 186 -17.27 4.12 2.67
C PRO A 186 -18.15 2.87 2.74
N ASP A 187 -18.70 2.59 3.92
CA ASP A 187 -19.72 1.54 4.07
C ASP A 187 -21.01 1.88 3.33
N ASP A 188 -21.45 3.13 3.44
CA ASP A 188 -22.58 3.69 2.70
C ASP A 188 -22.10 4.76 1.73
N PRO A 189 -22.11 4.48 0.41
CA PRO A 189 -21.70 5.45 -0.60
C PRO A 189 -22.73 6.54 -0.89
N THR A 190 -23.87 6.58 -0.18
CA THR A 190 -24.94 7.55 -0.42
C THR A 190 -24.43 8.99 -0.37
N GLY A 191 -24.66 9.73 -1.44
CA GLY A 191 -24.21 11.12 -1.56
C GLY A 191 -22.74 11.29 -1.95
N CYS A 192 -21.98 10.21 -2.05
CA CYS A 192 -20.63 10.23 -2.60
C CYS A 192 -20.66 10.06 -4.12
N PHE A 193 -19.69 10.62 -4.81
CA PHE A 193 -19.56 10.49 -6.27
C PHE A 193 -19.43 9.02 -6.73
N VAL A 194 -18.90 8.13 -5.89
CA VAL A 194 -18.76 6.70 -6.21
C VAL A 194 -20.10 6.01 -6.40
N ASP A 195 -21.15 6.40 -5.68
CA ASP A 195 -22.52 5.84 -5.85
C ASP A 195 -23.05 6.08 -7.26
N ALA A 196 -22.75 7.27 -7.82
CA ALA A 196 -23.17 7.64 -9.17
C ALA A 196 -22.34 7.01 -10.29
N VAL A 197 -21.07 6.66 -10.02
CA VAL A 197 -20.12 6.22 -11.05
C VAL A 197 -20.03 4.69 -11.14
N THR A 198 -20.02 3.99 -10.00
CA THR A 198 -19.69 2.57 -9.95
C THR A 198 -20.85 1.67 -9.51
N GLY A 199 -21.79 2.22 -8.76
CA GLY A 199 -22.93 1.49 -8.20
C GLY A 199 -22.58 0.73 -6.91
N ARG A 200 -23.63 0.49 -6.10
CA ARG A 200 -23.51 -0.08 -4.75
C ARG A 200 -22.92 -1.49 -4.71
N ASP A 201 -23.22 -2.32 -5.71
CA ASP A 201 -22.70 -3.69 -5.76
C ASP A 201 -21.18 -3.73 -5.91
N ALA A 202 -20.58 -2.81 -6.67
CA ALA A 202 -19.14 -2.74 -6.83
C ALA A 202 -18.47 -2.21 -5.55
N VAL A 203 -19.09 -1.25 -4.87
CA VAL A 203 -18.63 -0.75 -3.56
C VAL A 203 -18.70 -1.88 -2.52
N ALA A 204 -19.80 -2.60 -2.43
CA ALA A 204 -19.96 -3.71 -1.51
C ALA A 204 -18.93 -4.83 -1.76
N PHE A 205 -18.67 -5.15 -3.02
CA PHE A 205 -17.66 -6.12 -3.39
C PHE A 205 -16.26 -5.66 -2.97
N ALA A 206 -15.89 -4.42 -3.25
CA ALA A 206 -14.59 -3.87 -2.89
C ALA A 206 -14.40 -3.82 -1.36
N ASN A 207 -15.41 -3.42 -0.60
CA ASN A 207 -15.38 -3.41 0.86
C ASN A 207 -15.22 -4.84 1.42
N THR A 208 -15.98 -5.81 0.91
CA THR A 208 -15.85 -7.21 1.33
C THR A 208 -14.43 -7.73 1.03
N THR A 209 -13.90 -7.45 -0.14
CA THR A 209 -12.52 -7.85 -0.52
C THR A 209 -11.50 -7.23 0.45
N GLN A 210 -11.61 -5.95 0.77
CA GLN A 210 -10.66 -5.29 1.67
C GLN A 210 -10.77 -5.80 3.12
N ILE A 211 -11.98 -6.08 3.59
CA ILE A 211 -12.20 -6.68 4.92
C ILE A 211 -11.54 -8.07 4.99
N THR A 212 -11.75 -8.91 3.98
CA THR A 212 -11.12 -10.24 3.91
C THR A 212 -9.61 -10.13 3.86
N LEU A 213 -9.07 -9.27 3.00
CA LEU A 213 -7.63 -9.00 2.89
C LEU A 213 -7.01 -8.62 4.24
N ASN A 214 -7.60 -7.64 4.93
CA ASN A 214 -7.10 -7.19 6.24
C ASN A 214 -7.22 -8.28 7.31
N SER A 215 -8.29 -9.09 7.27
CA SER A 215 -8.47 -10.23 8.17
C SER A 215 -7.40 -11.31 7.96
N ASP A 216 -7.07 -11.63 6.71
CA ASP A 216 -6.03 -12.62 6.38
C ASP A 216 -4.65 -12.13 6.83
N ILE A 217 -4.35 -10.84 6.62
CA ILE A 217 -3.10 -10.21 7.08
C ILE A 217 -3.02 -10.25 8.61
N ALA A 218 -4.10 -9.91 9.32
CA ALA A 218 -4.15 -9.96 10.77
C ALA A 218 -3.93 -11.38 11.32
N ALA A 219 -4.60 -12.36 10.71
CA ALA A 219 -4.47 -13.77 11.11
C ALA A 219 -3.06 -14.31 10.86
N ALA A 220 -2.43 -13.93 9.73
CA ALA A 220 -1.05 -14.31 9.43
C ALA A 220 -0.05 -13.64 10.39
N ALA A 221 -0.26 -12.37 10.73
CA ALA A 221 0.55 -11.65 11.71
C ALA A 221 0.49 -12.32 13.09
N ASP A 222 -0.71 -12.71 13.54
CA ASP A 222 -0.91 -13.43 14.80
C ASP A 222 -0.14 -14.76 14.80
N ARG A 223 -0.27 -15.57 13.74
CA ARG A 223 0.47 -16.84 13.62
C ARG A 223 2.00 -16.67 13.65
N ALA A 224 2.49 -15.54 13.10
CA ALA A 224 3.93 -15.22 13.10
C ALA A 224 4.43 -14.59 14.41
N GLY A 225 3.55 -14.28 15.36
CA GLY A 225 3.85 -13.52 16.57
C GLY A 225 4.25 -12.08 16.25
N PHE A 226 3.64 -11.48 15.21
CA PHE A 226 3.80 -10.08 14.81
C PHE A 226 2.65 -9.25 15.36
N THR A 227 2.89 -7.96 15.55
CA THR A 227 1.83 -7.02 15.98
C THR A 227 1.08 -6.50 14.75
N TYR A 228 -0.18 -6.84 14.61
CA TYR A 228 -1.06 -6.25 13.60
C TYR A 228 -1.61 -4.90 14.07
N VAL A 229 -1.63 -3.91 13.18
CA VAL A 229 -2.24 -2.60 13.40
C VAL A 229 -3.42 -2.45 12.46
N ASP A 230 -4.62 -2.47 13.02
CA ASP A 230 -5.84 -2.18 12.26
C ASP A 230 -5.94 -0.68 11.98
N LEU A 231 -5.89 -0.34 10.69
CA LEU A 231 -6.02 1.04 10.20
C LEU A 231 -7.40 1.35 9.63
N SER A 232 -8.31 0.37 9.63
CA SER A 232 -9.65 0.51 9.08
C SER A 232 -10.67 1.11 10.05
N ALA A 233 -10.34 1.16 11.35
CA ALA A 233 -11.27 1.49 12.43
C ALA A 233 -11.46 3.01 12.69
N ALA A 234 -10.82 3.87 11.94
CA ALA A 234 -10.76 5.32 12.22
C ALA A 234 -12.02 6.12 11.84
N GLY A 235 -13.17 5.48 11.58
CA GLY A 235 -14.36 6.16 11.07
C GLY A 235 -14.29 6.38 9.55
N ASP A 236 -15.13 7.29 9.01
CA ASP A 236 -15.14 7.56 7.57
C ASP A 236 -14.03 8.55 7.19
N HIS A 237 -12.89 7.98 6.80
CA HIS A 237 -11.76 8.66 6.18
C HIS A 237 -11.49 8.12 4.76
N SER A 238 -12.50 7.52 4.15
CA SER A 238 -12.46 6.97 2.79
C SER A 238 -12.27 8.07 1.74
N ILE A 239 -12.20 7.65 0.47
CA ILE A 239 -12.16 8.58 -0.67
C ILE A 239 -13.39 9.50 -0.75
N CYS A 240 -14.45 9.20 0.00
CA CYS A 240 -15.69 9.98 0.08
C CYS A 240 -15.68 11.02 1.21
N ALA A 241 -14.75 10.95 2.13
CA ALA A 241 -14.60 11.94 3.18
C ALA A 241 -14.28 13.34 2.62
N ARG A 242 -14.41 14.37 3.44
CA ARG A 242 -14.11 15.75 3.03
C ARG A 242 -12.62 15.93 2.76
N ASP A 243 -12.31 16.93 1.92
CA ASP A 243 -10.93 17.35 1.65
C ASP A 243 -10.16 17.58 2.96
N GLY A 244 -8.93 17.07 3.03
CA GLY A 244 -8.08 17.12 4.22
C GLY A 244 -8.45 16.12 5.33
N GLN A 245 -9.57 15.40 5.21
CA GLN A 245 -9.98 14.35 6.16
C GLN A 245 -9.82 12.94 5.60
N ARG A 246 -9.62 12.81 4.28
CA ARG A 246 -9.40 11.51 3.63
C ARG A 246 -8.07 10.91 4.05
N PHE A 247 -8.07 9.62 4.33
CA PHE A 247 -6.83 8.86 4.50
C PHE A 247 -6.39 8.18 3.20
N VAL A 248 -7.30 8.09 2.22
CA VAL A 248 -7.01 7.54 0.90
C VAL A 248 -7.43 8.52 -0.18
N SER A 249 -6.55 8.79 -1.13
CA SER A 249 -6.81 9.63 -2.30
C SER A 249 -7.55 8.84 -3.37
N PHE A 250 -8.44 9.49 -4.11
CA PHE A 250 -9.07 8.87 -5.28
C PHE A 250 -8.18 8.98 -6.53
N THR A 251 -7.71 10.18 -6.83
CA THR A 251 -6.91 10.45 -8.05
C THR A 251 -5.46 10.82 -7.77
N GLY A 252 -5.14 11.17 -6.54
CA GLY A 252 -3.86 11.79 -6.16
C GLY A 252 -3.77 13.28 -6.47
N LEU A 253 -4.83 13.86 -7.03
CA LEU A 253 -4.87 15.26 -7.50
C LEU A 253 -5.89 16.12 -6.75
N GLU A 254 -6.55 15.58 -5.75
CA GLU A 254 -7.53 16.29 -4.93
C GLU A 254 -6.84 17.39 -4.11
N ASN A 255 -7.50 18.53 -3.98
CA ASN A 255 -7.01 19.66 -3.21
C ASN A 255 -6.74 19.27 -1.76
N GLY A 256 -5.51 19.53 -1.29
CA GLY A 256 -5.09 19.28 0.08
C GLY A 256 -4.84 17.83 0.45
N ASP A 257 -5.03 16.90 -0.48
CA ASP A 257 -4.88 15.46 -0.25
C ASP A 257 -3.78 14.89 -1.17
N ALA A 258 -2.53 15.26 -0.92
CA ALA A 258 -1.41 14.73 -1.69
C ALA A 258 -1.24 13.22 -1.46
N GLY A 259 -1.24 12.44 -2.54
CA GLY A 259 -1.06 10.98 -2.55
C GLY A 259 -1.00 10.41 -3.96
N THR A 260 -0.74 9.12 -4.05
CA THR A 260 -0.95 8.36 -5.30
C THR A 260 -2.42 7.94 -5.37
N ALA A 261 -2.98 7.76 -6.57
CA ALA A 261 -4.37 7.31 -6.72
C ALA A 261 -4.62 6.02 -5.91
N PHE A 262 -5.69 5.99 -5.14
CA PHE A 262 -6.08 4.90 -4.22
C PHE A 262 -5.04 4.54 -3.13
N HIS A 263 -4.11 5.45 -2.86
CA HIS A 263 -3.08 5.30 -1.83
C HIS A 263 -3.24 6.36 -0.73
N PRO A 264 -2.49 6.21 0.37
CA PRO A 264 -2.64 7.12 1.50
C PRO A 264 -2.34 8.58 1.13
N THR A 265 -3.25 9.47 1.50
CA THR A 265 -3.04 10.93 1.50
C THR A 265 -1.96 11.32 2.52
N GLU A 266 -1.60 12.60 2.56
CA GLU A 266 -0.71 13.10 3.63
C GLU A 266 -1.28 12.80 5.02
N ALA A 267 -2.59 13.04 5.23
CA ALA A 267 -3.26 12.72 6.49
C ALA A 267 -3.24 11.21 6.78
N GLY A 268 -3.50 10.39 5.77
CA GLY A 268 -3.44 8.93 5.87
C GLY A 268 -2.04 8.42 6.21
N ARG A 269 -1.00 8.93 5.55
CA ARG A 269 0.39 8.54 5.85
C ARG A 269 0.79 8.90 7.28
N ARG A 270 0.42 10.10 7.75
CA ARG A 270 0.65 10.52 9.14
C ARG A 270 -0.08 9.63 10.14
N TYR A 271 -1.34 9.30 9.85
CA TYR A 271 -2.13 8.37 10.65
C TYR A 271 -1.48 6.99 10.74
N MET A 272 -1.13 6.40 9.60
CA MET A 272 -0.45 5.10 9.53
C MET A 272 0.87 5.12 10.30
N ALA A 273 1.71 6.14 10.07
CA ALA A 273 3.01 6.26 10.73
C ALA A 273 2.89 6.43 12.24
N ALA A 274 1.93 7.20 12.74
CA ALA A 274 1.71 7.38 14.17
C ALA A 274 1.30 6.06 14.86
N HIS A 275 0.41 5.29 14.24
CA HIS A 275 -0.03 4.01 14.77
C HIS A 275 1.08 2.94 14.70
N ALA A 276 1.85 2.92 13.60
CA ALA A 276 3.02 2.04 13.48
C ALA A 276 4.07 2.36 14.55
N PHE A 277 4.41 3.64 14.73
CA PHE A 277 5.37 4.08 15.74
C PHE A 277 4.92 3.69 17.16
N ALA A 278 3.65 3.96 17.50
CA ALA A 278 3.10 3.58 18.79
C ALA A 278 3.20 2.06 19.03
N ALA A 279 2.88 1.25 18.01
CA ALA A 279 3.00 -0.21 18.10
C ALA A 279 4.45 -0.68 18.20
N LEU A 280 5.39 -0.08 17.45
CA LEU A 280 6.82 -0.42 17.51
C LEU A 280 7.44 -0.10 18.87
N THR A 281 7.00 0.96 19.54
CA THR A 281 7.58 1.45 20.78
C THR A 281 6.82 1.04 22.03
N ALA A 282 5.67 0.39 21.91
CA ALA A 282 4.96 -0.20 23.05
C ALA A 282 5.88 -1.20 23.78
N PRO A 283 5.76 -1.33 25.11
CA PRO A 283 6.55 -2.24 25.91
C PRO A 283 6.35 -3.72 25.54
#